data_967324f65fb78ff054f434d1aecdb303
#
_entry.id   967324f65fb78ff054f434d1aecdb303
#
_cell.length_a   1.000
_cell.length_b   1.000
_cell.length_c   1.000
_cell.angle_alpha   90.00
_cell.angle_beta   90.00
_cell.angle_gamma   90.00
#
_symmetry.space_group_name_H-M   'P 1'
#
loop_
_entity.id
_entity.type
_entity.pdbx_description
1 polymer ?
#
loop_
_entity_poly.entity_id
_entity_poly.type
_entity_poly.pdbx_seq_one_letter_code
_entity_poly.pdbx_strand_id
1 'polypeptide(L)'
;MECTGKNKTPKDLNPYFDSLGVKEVIVACPVKGIVGGEQALNIVYGINHSLYKADKHKLITAASCTTNCLAPIVKVVNENFSIKHGAITTIHDVTNTQVPVDLYKGDLRRARGCLQSLIPTTTGSAKAIAEIFPELKGKLNGHAVRVPLLNASLTDAVFELNNEVTEKQVNN
;
A
#
# COMPACT_ATOMS: atom_id res chain seq x y z
N MET A 1 -2.49 16.94 -9.76
CA MET A 1 -2.79 15.58 -9.24
C MET A 1 -2.64 14.58 -10.39
N GLU A 2 -1.91 13.50 -10.17
CA GLU A 2 -1.70 12.41 -11.14
C GLU A 2 -2.57 11.20 -10.73
N CYS A 3 -3.61 10.96 -11.48
CA CYS A 3 -4.60 9.91 -11.21
C CYS A 3 -4.79 8.95 -12.40
N THR A 4 -3.94 9.05 -13.44
CA THR A 4 -4.09 8.20 -14.65
C THR A 4 -3.65 6.76 -14.41
N GLY A 5 -2.84 6.52 -13.36
CA GLY A 5 -2.20 5.23 -13.12
C GLY A 5 -1.11 4.86 -14.12
N LYS A 6 -0.75 5.78 -15.02
CA LYS A 6 0.30 5.60 -16.04
C LYS A 6 1.64 6.17 -15.57
N ASN A 7 1.63 7.38 -15.04
CA ASN A 7 2.82 8.11 -14.62
C ASN A 7 3.12 7.80 -13.14
N LYS A 8 3.97 6.82 -12.89
CA LYS A 8 4.30 6.34 -11.55
C LYS A 8 5.77 5.99 -11.35
N THR A 9 6.60 6.37 -12.31
CA THR A 9 8.06 6.22 -12.20
C THR A 9 8.71 7.60 -12.18
N PRO A 10 9.95 7.72 -11.68
CA PRO A 10 10.69 8.98 -11.75
C PRO A 10 10.77 9.57 -13.17
N LYS A 11 10.97 8.72 -14.17
CA LYS A 11 11.02 9.13 -15.57
C LYS A 11 9.72 9.81 -16.04
N ASP A 12 8.58 9.29 -15.58
CA ASP A 12 7.27 9.81 -15.98
C ASP A 12 6.90 11.08 -15.21
N LEU A 13 7.41 11.25 -13.99
CA LEU A 13 7.02 12.32 -13.06
C LEU A 13 7.95 13.53 -13.08
N ASN A 14 9.24 13.35 -13.37
CA ASN A 14 10.19 14.46 -13.46
C ASN A 14 9.75 15.58 -14.43
N PRO A 15 9.16 15.30 -15.60
CA PRO A 15 8.68 16.34 -16.50
C PRO A 15 7.66 17.32 -15.90
N TYR A 16 6.89 16.90 -14.89
CA TYR A 16 5.98 17.81 -14.18
C TYR A 16 6.73 18.94 -13.49
N PHE A 17 7.90 18.64 -12.91
CA PHE A 17 8.73 19.62 -12.23
C PHE A 17 9.62 20.40 -13.21
N ASP A 18 10.34 19.67 -14.08
CA ASP A 18 11.39 20.25 -14.93
C ASP A 18 10.82 21.04 -16.11
N SER A 19 9.75 20.55 -16.75
CA SER A 19 9.22 21.15 -17.98
C SER A 19 7.98 22.00 -17.74
N LEU A 20 7.11 21.60 -16.79
CA LEU A 20 5.85 22.28 -16.52
C LEU A 20 5.93 23.23 -15.32
N GLY A 21 7.04 23.24 -14.58
CA GLY A 21 7.25 24.10 -13.43
C GLY A 21 6.26 23.88 -12.26
N VAL A 22 5.70 22.67 -12.17
CA VAL A 22 4.78 22.32 -11.10
C VAL A 22 5.54 22.22 -9.77
N LYS A 23 5.05 22.86 -8.73
CA LYS A 23 5.71 22.91 -7.41
C LYS A 23 5.55 21.61 -6.63
N GLU A 24 4.38 21.01 -6.71
CA GLU A 24 4.02 19.79 -5.97
C GLU A 24 3.17 18.86 -6.84
N VAL A 25 3.39 17.56 -6.70
CA VAL A 25 2.62 16.52 -7.38
C VAL A 25 2.06 15.53 -6.36
N ILE A 26 0.76 15.31 -6.41
CA ILE A 26 0.10 14.24 -5.65
C ILE A 26 -0.24 13.11 -6.62
N VAL A 27 0.29 11.92 -6.34
CA VAL A 27 0.05 10.72 -7.15
C VAL A 27 -0.91 9.77 -6.42
N ALA A 28 -1.96 9.32 -7.09
CA ALA A 28 -2.99 8.45 -6.52
C ALA A 28 -2.55 6.96 -6.37
N CYS A 29 -1.27 6.67 -6.44
CA CYS A 29 -0.71 5.33 -6.24
C CYS A 29 0.70 5.43 -5.65
N PRO A 30 1.22 4.34 -5.03
CA PRO A 30 2.58 4.34 -4.52
C PRO A 30 3.61 4.58 -5.63
N VAL A 31 4.57 5.45 -5.36
CA VAL A 31 5.71 5.72 -6.25
C VAL A 31 6.98 5.20 -5.58
N LYS A 32 7.82 4.53 -6.36
CA LYS A 32 9.12 4.04 -5.92
C LYS A 32 10.23 4.83 -6.61
N GLY A 33 11.27 5.16 -5.85
CA GLY A 33 12.44 5.89 -6.36
C GLY A 33 12.41 7.37 -6.03
N ILE A 34 13.41 8.08 -6.58
CA ILE A 34 13.63 9.51 -6.34
C ILE A 34 13.07 10.28 -7.53
N VAL A 35 12.25 11.28 -7.26
CA VAL A 35 11.66 12.17 -8.27
C VAL A 35 11.95 13.61 -7.85
N GLY A 36 12.44 14.44 -8.77
CA GLY A 36 12.80 15.82 -8.45
C GLY A 36 13.88 15.96 -7.36
N GLY A 37 14.74 14.94 -7.21
CA GLY A 37 15.79 14.91 -6.18
C GLY A 37 15.33 14.40 -4.80
N GLU A 38 14.04 14.06 -4.64
CA GLU A 38 13.48 13.65 -3.36
C GLU A 38 12.74 12.30 -3.47
N GLN A 39 12.75 11.54 -2.38
CA GLN A 39 11.93 10.33 -2.30
C GLN A 39 10.46 10.70 -2.10
N ALA A 40 9.58 10.00 -2.81
CA ALA A 40 8.14 10.18 -2.66
C ALA A 40 7.69 9.90 -1.21
N LEU A 41 6.96 10.83 -0.62
CA LEU A 41 6.35 10.65 0.69
C LEU A 41 5.01 9.92 0.54
N ASN A 42 4.97 8.67 0.99
CA ASN A 42 3.74 7.89 1.03
C ASN A 42 2.92 8.27 2.25
N ILE A 43 1.77 8.90 2.06
CA ILE A 43 0.89 9.38 3.13
C ILE A 43 -0.36 8.51 3.24
N VAL A 44 -0.63 8.07 4.46
CA VAL A 44 -1.95 7.64 4.91
C VAL A 44 -2.48 8.76 5.82
N TYR A 45 -3.50 9.47 5.35
CA TYR A 45 -4.06 10.60 6.08
C TYR A 45 -4.60 10.17 7.45
N GLY A 46 -4.37 10.97 8.47
CA GLY A 46 -4.70 10.62 9.87
C GLY A 46 -3.63 9.79 10.57
N ILE A 47 -2.70 9.17 9.83
CA ILE A 47 -1.67 8.29 10.41
C ILE A 47 -0.30 8.98 10.40
N ASN A 48 0.22 9.30 9.22
CA ASN A 48 1.56 9.88 9.07
C ASN A 48 1.58 11.20 8.29
N HIS A 49 0.45 11.85 8.11
CA HIS A 49 0.35 13.11 7.36
C HIS A 49 1.14 14.27 8.00
N SER A 50 1.40 14.21 9.30
CA SER A 50 2.26 15.17 10.01
C SER A 50 3.72 15.15 9.56
N LEU A 51 4.16 14.12 8.84
CA LEU A 51 5.49 14.05 8.23
C LEU A 51 5.63 14.99 7.03
N TYR A 52 4.52 15.44 6.45
CA TYR A 52 4.54 16.36 5.32
C TYR A 52 5.12 17.71 5.72
N LYS A 53 6.05 18.19 4.90
CA LYS A 53 6.66 19.52 5.00
C LYS A 53 6.70 20.14 3.60
N ALA A 54 6.01 21.25 3.41
CA ALA A 54 5.86 21.89 2.09
C ALA A 54 7.18 22.35 1.47
N ASP A 55 8.16 22.67 2.30
CA ASP A 55 9.51 23.06 1.87
C ASP A 55 10.37 21.89 1.37
N LYS A 56 10.01 20.65 1.75
CA LYS A 56 10.79 19.43 1.45
C LYS A 56 10.10 18.48 0.49
N HIS A 57 8.81 18.23 0.71
CA HIS A 57 8.12 17.15 0.03
C HIS A 57 7.35 17.66 -1.19
N LYS A 58 7.98 17.60 -2.35
CA LYS A 58 7.35 17.99 -3.62
C LYS A 58 6.51 16.87 -4.24
N LEU A 59 6.83 15.60 -3.89
CA LEU A 59 6.12 14.44 -4.39
C LEU A 59 5.46 13.69 -3.24
N ILE A 60 4.13 13.66 -3.27
CA ILE A 60 3.28 12.99 -2.28
C ILE A 60 2.51 11.88 -2.97
N THR A 61 2.35 10.75 -2.30
CA THR A 61 1.47 9.69 -2.76
C THR A 61 0.38 9.39 -1.74
N ALA A 62 -0.78 8.98 -2.21
CA ALA A 62 -1.87 8.51 -1.36
C ALA A 62 -1.68 7.05 -0.88
N ALA A 63 -0.46 6.51 -0.97
CA ALA A 63 -0.13 5.12 -0.67
C ALA A 63 -1.00 4.12 -1.49
N SER A 64 -1.26 2.93 -0.98
CA SER A 64 -2.12 1.94 -1.63
C SER A 64 -3.42 1.73 -0.87
N CYS A 65 -4.44 1.17 -1.54
CA CYS A 65 -5.73 0.83 -0.92
C CYS A 65 -5.55 -0.06 0.32
N THR A 66 -4.78 -1.13 0.21
CA THR A 66 -4.51 -2.05 1.33
C THR A 66 -3.71 -1.36 2.44
N THR A 67 -2.76 -0.48 2.12
CA THR A 67 -2.01 0.29 3.12
C THR A 67 -2.93 1.25 3.88
N ASN A 68 -3.86 1.92 3.19
CA ASN A 68 -4.85 2.79 3.83
C ASN A 68 -5.82 2.03 4.73
N CYS A 69 -6.18 0.79 4.37
CA CYS A 69 -6.99 -0.09 5.22
C CYS A 69 -6.21 -0.53 6.47
N LEU A 70 -4.97 -0.97 6.29
CA LEU A 70 -4.21 -1.66 7.33
C LEU A 70 -3.55 -0.69 8.33
N ALA A 71 -3.06 0.47 7.89
CA ALA A 71 -2.29 1.38 8.74
C ALA A 71 -3.06 1.89 9.96
N PRO A 72 -4.35 2.28 9.89
CA PRO A 72 -5.12 2.65 11.06
C PRO A 72 -5.25 1.52 12.09
N ILE A 73 -5.52 0.30 11.62
CA ILE A 73 -5.65 -0.88 12.48
C ILE A 73 -4.32 -1.19 13.16
N VAL A 74 -3.23 -1.23 12.40
CA VAL A 74 -1.88 -1.47 12.94
C VAL A 74 -1.51 -0.40 13.95
N LYS A 75 -1.85 0.87 13.70
CA LYS A 75 -1.60 1.95 14.67
C LYS A 75 -2.25 1.65 16.01
N VAL A 76 -3.57 1.42 15.99
CA VAL A 76 -4.34 1.17 17.22
C VAL A 76 -3.82 -0.07 17.96
N VAL A 77 -3.62 -1.18 17.25
CA VAL A 77 -3.16 -2.43 17.86
C VAL A 77 -1.73 -2.31 18.38
N ASN A 78 -0.82 -1.67 17.63
CA ASN A 78 0.57 -1.54 18.05
C ASN A 78 0.75 -0.58 19.22
N GLU A 79 0.06 0.56 19.22
CA GLU A 79 0.13 1.56 20.30
C GLU A 79 -0.43 1.03 21.63
N ASN A 80 -1.48 0.20 21.59
CA ASN A 80 -2.14 -0.30 22.79
C ASN A 80 -1.60 -1.66 23.27
N PHE A 81 -1.20 -2.53 22.34
CA PHE A 81 -0.91 -3.94 22.68
C PHE A 81 0.47 -4.42 22.25
N SER A 82 1.22 -3.61 21.49
CA SER A 82 2.57 -3.91 21.01
C SER A 82 2.66 -5.19 20.16
N ILE A 83 2.64 -5.02 18.85
CA ILE A 83 2.75 -6.13 17.88
C ILE A 83 4.15 -6.74 17.94
N LYS A 84 4.23 -8.04 18.21
CA LYS A 84 5.46 -8.82 18.15
C LYS A 84 5.79 -9.23 16.72
N HIS A 85 4.83 -9.85 16.04
CA HIS A 85 4.85 -10.13 14.59
C HIS A 85 3.44 -10.40 14.08
N GLY A 86 3.28 -10.51 12.75
CA GLY A 86 1.98 -10.78 12.18
C GLY A 86 2.01 -11.22 10.72
N ALA A 87 0.91 -11.84 10.31
CA ALA A 87 0.65 -12.27 8.95
C ALA A 87 -0.61 -11.57 8.39
N ILE A 88 -0.54 -11.11 7.15
CA ILE A 88 -1.60 -10.36 6.50
C ILE A 88 -1.98 -11.06 5.21
N THR A 89 -3.24 -11.39 5.07
CA THR A 89 -3.81 -11.91 3.82
C THR A 89 -4.83 -10.91 3.30
N THR A 90 -4.62 -10.41 2.07
CA THR A 90 -5.61 -9.58 1.41
C THR A 90 -6.36 -10.38 0.35
N ILE A 91 -7.64 -10.62 0.57
CA ILE A 91 -8.58 -11.14 -0.43
C ILE A 91 -8.98 -9.93 -1.26
N HIS A 92 -8.38 -9.78 -2.43
CA HIS A 92 -8.33 -8.51 -3.16
C HIS A 92 -9.15 -8.58 -4.44
N ASP A 93 -9.95 -7.55 -4.67
CA ASP A 93 -10.66 -7.36 -5.94
C ASP A 93 -9.70 -7.29 -7.14
N VAL A 94 -10.25 -7.42 -8.34
CA VAL A 94 -9.45 -7.28 -9.56
C VAL A 94 -9.05 -5.82 -9.77
N THR A 95 -7.87 -5.63 -10.34
CA THR A 95 -7.37 -4.31 -10.74
C THR A 95 -6.86 -4.37 -12.17
N ASN A 96 -6.49 -3.23 -12.74
CA ASN A 96 -5.92 -3.14 -14.10
C ASN A 96 -4.62 -3.96 -14.30
N THR A 97 -4.07 -4.56 -13.24
CA THR A 97 -2.93 -5.47 -13.34
C THR A 97 -3.31 -6.88 -13.72
N GLN A 98 -4.58 -7.26 -13.63
CA GLN A 98 -5.11 -8.54 -14.06
C GLN A 98 -5.61 -8.49 -15.51
N VAL A 99 -5.85 -9.67 -16.07
CA VAL A 99 -6.40 -9.86 -17.43
C VAL A 99 -7.71 -10.65 -17.38
N PRO A 100 -8.72 -10.34 -18.19
CA PRO A 100 -9.99 -11.09 -18.21
C PRO A 100 -9.82 -12.54 -18.64
N VAL A 101 -9.02 -12.77 -19.68
CA VAL A 101 -8.64 -14.08 -20.20
C VAL A 101 -7.14 -14.24 -20.13
N ASP A 102 -6.64 -15.47 -20.18
CA ASP A 102 -5.20 -15.75 -20.11
C ASP A 102 -4.41 -14.92 -21.13
N LEU A 103 -3.47 -14.14 -20.63
CA LEU A 103 -2.58 -13.31 -21.45
C LEU A 103 -1.24 -13.12 -20.74
N TYR A 104 -0.14 -13.47 -21.39
CA TYR A 104 1.19 -13.31 -20.83
C TYR A 104 1.51 -11.84 -20.51
N LYS A 105 1.88 -11.57 -19.25
CA LYS A 105 2.24 -10.25 -18.72
C LYS A 105 3.47 -10.25 -17.83
N GLY A 106 4.40 -11.17 -18.01
CA GLY A 106 5.62 -11.25 -17.22
C GLY A 106 5.46 -11.98 -15.86
N ASP A 107 4.43 -11.69 -15.07
CA ASP A 107 4.07 -12.47 -13.88
C ASP A 107 3.08 -13.56 -14.30
N LEU A 108 3.52 -14.82 -14.28
CA LEU A 108 2.72 -15.96 -14.73
C LEU A 108 1.41 -16.15 -13.93
N ARG A 109 1.39 -15.76 -12.66
CA ARG A 109 0.16 -15.79 -11.86
C ARG A 109 -0.85 -14.78 -12.35
N ARG A 110 -0.41 -13.55 -12.62
CA ARG A 110 -1.27 -12.46 -13.14
C ARG A 110 -1.60 -12.60 -14.61
N ALA A 111 -0.96 -13.52 -15.31
CA ALA A 111 -1.25 -13.89 -16.69
C ALA A 111 -2.50 -14.76 -16.83
N ARG A 112 -3.00 -15.32 -15.73
CA ARG A 112 -4.24 -16.12 -15.70
C ARG A 112 -5.47 -15.22 -15.67
N GLY A 113 -6.52 -15.68 -16.33
CA GLY A 113 -7.81 -14.97 -16.39
C GLY A 113 -8.39 -14.76 -14.99
N CYS A 114 -8.70 -13.51 -14.66
CA CYS A 114 -9.13 -13.12 -13.32
C CYS A 114 -10.62 -13.30 -13.06
N LEU A 115 -11.42 -13.59 -14.07
CA LEU A 115 -12.88 -13.66 -13.93
C LEU A 115 -13.39 -14.95 -13.26
N GLN A 116 -12.57 -16.00 -13.24
CA GLN A 116 -12.95 -17.32 -12.76
C GLN A 116 -11.90 -17.98 -11.86
N SER A 117 -10.84 -17.26 -11.50
CA SER A 117 -9.71 -17.86 -10.80
C SER A 117 -9.32 -17.06 -9.56
N LEU A 118 -8.95 -17.77 -8.50
CA LEU A 118 -8.17 -17.19 -7.40
C LEU A 118 -6.72 -17.05 -7.86
N ILE A 119 -6.16 -15.86 -7.71
CA ILE A 119 -4.78 -15.58 -8.17
C ILE A 119 -3.93 -15.12 -6.99
N PRO A 120 -3.14 -16.03 -6.38
CA PRO A 120 -2.18 -15.64 -5.36
C PRO A 120 -1.11 -14.70 -5.92
N THR A 121 -0.86 -13.59 -5.25
CA THR A 121 0.15 -12.62 -5.66
C THR A 121 0.92 -12.08 -4.47
N THR A 122 2.03 -11.42 -4.75
CA THR A 122 2.73 -10.62 -3.74
C THR A 122 1.94 -9.35 -3.44
N THR A 123 2.09 -8.84 -2.22
CA THR A 123 1.64 -7.51 -1.82
C THR A 123 2.81 -6.70 -1.27
N GLY A 124 2.80 -5.39 -1.54
CA GLY A 124 3.76 -4.46 -0.95
C GLY A 124 3.33 -3.91 0.41
N SER A 125 2.13 -4.27 0.88
CA SER A 125 1.50 -3.60 2.03
C SER A 125 2.27 -3.80 3.33
N ALA A 126 2.79 -5.00 3.61
CA ALA A 126 3.61 -5.23 4.81
C ALA A 126 4.89 -4.38 4.83
N LYS A 127 5.52 -4.18 3.66
CA LYS A 127 6.68 -3.28 3.53
C LYS A 127 6.27 -1.82 3.70
N ALA A 128 5.15 -1.41 3.11
CA ALA A 128 4.64 -0.05 3.24
C ALA A 128 4.26 0.29 4.69
N ILE A 129 3.70 -0.66 5.44
CA ILE A 129 3.46 -0.49 6.88
C ILE A 129 4.77 -0.30 7.65
N ALA A 130 5.83 -1.02 7.30
CA ALA A 130 7.14 -0.84 7.93
C ALA A 130 7.83 0.50 7.56
N GLU A 131 7.44 1.15 6.47
CA GLU A 131 7.87 2.53 6.16
C GLU A 131 7.14 3.55 7.04
N ILE A 132 5.89 3.28 7.41
CA ILE A 132 5.07 4.13 8.29
C ILE A 132 5.40 3.90 9.76
N PHE A 133 5.63 2.64 10.16
CA PHE A 133 5.96 2.18 11.51
C PHE A 133 7.31 1.45 11.49
N PRO A 134 8.43 2.15 11.56
CA PRO A 134 9.78 1.56 11.42
C PRO A 134 10.09 0.44 12.41
N GLU A 135 9.48 0.48 13.60
CA GLU A 135 9.61 -0.53 14.65
C GLU A 135 9.00 -1.89 14.27
N LEU A 136 8.13 -1.91 13.26
CA LEU A 136 7.53 -3.13 12.72
C LEU A 136 8.29 -3.71 11.52
N LYS A 137 9.45 -3.13 11.18
CA LYS A 137 10.28 -3.63 10.08
C LYS A 137 10.70 -5.09 10.33
N GLY A 138 10.35 -5.96 9.37
CA GLY A 138 10.63 -7.39 9.45
C GLY A 138 9.68 -8.21 10.35
N LYS A 139 8.75 -7.56 11.05
CA LYS A 139 7.78 -8.24 11.92
C LYS A 139 6.48 -8.61 11.20
N LEU A 140 6.16 -7.93 10.13
CA LEU A 140 4.94 -8.19 9.34
C LEU A 140 5.29 -8.82 8.01
N ASN A 141 4.54 -9.86 7.63
CA ASN A 141 4.61 -10.48 6.33
C ASN A 141 3.20 -10.58 5.74
N GLY A 142 3.10 -10.69 4.42
CA GLY A 142 1.79 -10.77 3.81
C GLY A 142 1.80 -11.15 2.34
N HIS A 143 0.65 -11.62 1.90
CA HIS A 143 0.35 -11.92 0.50
C HIS A 143 -1.06 -11.46 0.15
N ALA A 144 -1.38 -11.46 -1.13
CA ALA A 144 -2.72 -11.18 -1.61
C ALA A 144 -3.23 -12.34 -2.47
N VAL A 145 -4.52 -12.58 -2.40
CA VAL A 145 -5.24 -13.47 -3.31
C VAL A 145 -6.24 -12.62 -4.07
N ARG A 146 -6.04 -12.48 -5.38
CA ARG A 146 -7.01 -11.81 -6.24
C ARG A 146 -8.21 -12.71 -6.44
N VAL A 147 -9.40 -12.15 -6.32
CA VAL A 147 -10.68 -12.84 -6.46
C VAL A 147 -11.50 -12.21 -7.57
N PRO A 148 -12.42 -12.94 -8.22
CA PRO A 148 -13.22 -12.42 -9.34
C PRO A 148 -14.35 -11.49 -8.85
N LEU A 149 -13.98 -10.44 -8.13
CA LEU A 149 -14.86 -9.38 -7.65
C LEU A 149 -14.40 -8.04 -8.21
N LEU A 150 -15.34 -7.20 -8.58
CA LEU A 150 -15.06 -5.90 -9.20
C LEU A 150 -14.87 -4.79 -8.17
N ASN A 151 -15.31 -4.99 -6.95
CA ASN A 151 -15.31 -3.94 -5.94
C ASN A 151 -15.20 -4.52 -4.53
N ALA A 152 -14.45 -3.82 -3.72
CA ALA A 152 -14.15 -4.10 -2.32
C ALA A 152 -13.27 -5.35 -2.10
N SER A 153 -12.35 -5.19 -1.17
CA SER A 153 -11.40 -6.21 -0.73
C SER A 153 -11.56 -6.45 0.76
N LEU A 154 -11.15 -7.63 1.23
CA LEU A 154 -11.11 -7.96 2.65
C LEU A 154 -9.65 -8.17 3.07
N THR A 155 -9.25 -7.56 4.17
CA THR A 155 -7.95 -7.81 4.78
C THR A 155 -8.13 -8.64 6.04
N ASP A 156 -7.51 -9.80 6.06
CA ASP A 156 -7.36 -10.67 7.23
C ASP A 156 -5.97 -10.43 7.81
N ALA A 157 -5.92 -10.01 9.07
CA ALA A 157 -4.68 -9.68 9.77
C ALA A 157 -4.61 -10.42 11.09
N VAL A 158 -3.62 -11.29 11.22
CA VAL A 158 -3.34 -12.04 12.46
C VAL A 158 -2.08 -11.47 13.09
N PHE A 159 -2.19 -11.01 14.33
CA PHE A 159 -1.07 -10.45 15.10
C PHE A 159 -0.80 -11.30 16.33
N GLU A 160 0.47 -11.61 16.58
CA GLU A 160 0.95 -12.00 17.90
C GLU A 160 1.34 -10.72 18.64
N LEU A 161 0.80 -10.58 19.83
CA LEU A 161 1.00 -9.40 20.67
C LEU A 161 1.99 -9.71 21.79
N ASN A 162 2.67 -8.69 22.31
CA ASN A 162 3.55 -8.87 23.47
C ASN A 162 2.77 -9.03 24.77
N ASN A 163 1.55 -8.50 24.84
CA ASN A 163 0.68 -8.56 26.01
C ASN A 163 -0.51 -9.48 25.74
N GLU A 164 -0.94 -10.22 26.76
CA GLU A 164 -2.21 -10.93 26.69
C GLU A 164 -3.38 -9.93 26.67
N VAL A 165 -4.32 -10.15 25.77
CA VAL A 165 -5.48 -9.28 25.58
C VAL A 165 -6.74 -10.10 25.43
N THR A 166 -7.86 -9.53 25.86
CA THR A 166 -9.17 -10.10 25.63
C THR A 166 -9.81 -9.50 24.37
N GLU A 167 -10.76 -10.23 23.77
CA GLU A 167 -11.56 -9.73 22.64
C GLU A 167 -12.22 -8.38 22.97
N LYS A 168 -12.74 -8.21 24.19
CA LYS A 168 -13.35 -6.96 24.65
C LYS A 168 -12.38 -5.79 24.62
N GLN A 169 -11.13 -6.00 25.01
CA GLN A 169 -10.10 -4.94 25.00
C GLN A 169 -9.72 -4.53 23.58
N VAL A 170 -9.72 -5.48 22.64
CA VAL A 170 -9.38 -5.19 21.23
C VAL A 170 -10.51 -4.46 20.53
N ASN A 171 -11.78 -4.71 20.89
CA ASN A 171 -12.96 -4.15 20.22
C ASN A 171 -13.52 -2.87 20.88
N ASN A 172 -12.98 -2.42 21.99
CA ASN A 172 -13.35 -1.16 22.66
C ASN A 172 -12.41 -0.03 22.30
#